data_40a7e04df5f2953a089d1861fd1d83e6
#
_entry.id   40a7e04df5f2953a089d1861fd1d83e6
#
_cell.length_a   1.000
_cell.length_b   1.000
_cell.length_c   1.000
_cell.angle_alpha   90.00
_cell.angle_beta   90.00
_cell.angle_gamma   90.00
#
_symmetry.space_group_name_H-M   'P 1'
#
loop_
_entity.id
_entity.type
_entity.pdbx_description
1 polymer ?
#
loop_
_entity_poly.entity_id
_entity_poly.type
_entity_poly.pdbx_seq_one_letter_code
_entity_poly.pdbx_strand_id
1 'polypeptide(L)'
;KGLTSASGIDVMTHAIEAYVYIMATDYTDGLAMKAVKMVFENLPSAYENGANDPKAREEMANASCMAGMAFANAFLGVCHSMAHKLGAYHHLPHGVANALLITEVMRFNASDRPAKMGTFPQYEYPHTLERYVECADFLGIKGRNNQEKFENLLAAIEELKAKVGIKKTIQEYGVDEKYFLDTLDEMVEQ
;
A
#
# COMPACT_ATOMS: atom_id res chain seq x y z
N LYS A 1 -7.00 4.15 -18.23
CA LYS A 1 -7.23 3.10 -17.22
C LYS A 1 -5.93 2.74 -16.50
N GLY A 2 -4.86 2.35 -17.21
CA GLY A 2 -3.60 1.91 -16.56
C GLY A 2 -3.00 2.93 -15.60
N LEU A 3 -2.97 4.22 -15.96
CA LEU A 3 -2.51 5.28 -15.04
C LEU A 3 -3.44 5.40 -13.83
N THR A 4 -4.76 5.35 -14.03
CA THR A 4 -5.74 5.46 -12.94
C THR A 4 -5.60 4.32 -11.94
N SER A 5 -5.40 3.08 -12.40
CA SER A 5 -5.20 1.93 -11.50
C SER A 5 -3.89 2.03 -10.73
N ALA A 6 -2.78 2.28 -11.43
CA ALA A 6 -1.47 2.38 -10.81
C ALA A 6 -1.43 3.50 -9.76
N SER A 7 -1.84 4.73 -10.15
CA SER A 7 -1.84 5.86 -9.22
C SER A 7 -2.84 5.69 -8.07
N GLY A 8 -3.99 5.05 -8.31
CA GLY A 8 -4.99 4.82 -7.26
C GLY A 8 -4.53 3.82 -6.20
N ILE A 9 -3.88 2.72 -6.60
CA ILE A 9 -3.28 1.78 -5.65
C ILE A 9 -2.08 2.43 -4.93
N ASP A 10 -1.33 3.27 -5.62
CA ASP A 10 -0.24 4.04 -5.01
C ASP A 10 -0.73 4.97 -3.88
N VAL A 11 -1.83 5.67 -4.10
CA VAL A 11 -2.50 6.49 -3.07
C VAL A 11 -2.86 5.65 -1.83
N MET A 12 -3.39 4.45 -2.04
CA MET A 12 -3.70 3.53 -0.93
C MET A 12 -2.43 3.10 -0.21
N THR A 13 -1.35 2.79 -0.95
CA THR A 13 -0.07 2.39 -0.37
C THR A 13 0.55 3.52 0.46
N HIS A 14 0.56 4.76 -0.04
CA HIS A 14 0.98 5.94 0.70
C HIS A 14 0.24 6.08 2.03
N ALA A 15 -1.10 5.96 1.98
CA ALA A 15 -1.93 6.12 3.16
C ALA A 15 -1.70 4.99 4.18
N ILE A 16 -1.63 3.73 3.74
CA ILE A 16 -1.39 2.58 4.64
C ILE A 16 0.01 2.67 5.27
N GLU A 17 1.05 2.99 4.50
CA GLU A 17 2.39 3.13 5.08
C GLU A 17 2.47 4.30 6.06
N ALA A 18 1.93 5.46 5.72
CA ALA A 18 1.88 6.60 6.63
C ALA A 18 1.14 6.27 7.93
N TYR A 19 0.06 5.46 7.85
CA TYR A 19 -0.73 5.07 9.01
C TYR A 19 0.03 4.18 9.99
N VAL A 20 0.86 3.25 9.50
CA VAL A 20 1.61 2.32 10.35
C VAL A 20 3.02 2.78 10.68
N TYR A 21 3.45 3.92 10.14
CA TYR A 21 4.79 4.42 10.39
C TYR A 21 4.95 4.93 11.82
N ILE A 22 6.16 4.80 12.37
CA ILE A 22 6.47 5.17 13.76
C ILE A 22 6.27 6.65 14.09
N MET A 23 6.23 7.52 13.09
CA MET A 23 5.95 8.96 13.24
C MET A 23 4.49 9.33 12.97
N ALA A 24 3.61 8.35 12.86
CA ALA A 24 2.18 8.60 12.71
C ALA A 24 1.62 9.35 13.93
N THR A 25 0.65 10.21 13.69
CA THR A 25 -0.03 11.03 14.68
C THR A 25 -1.53 11.00 14.43
N ASP A 26 -2.34 11.41 15.41
CA ASP A 26 -3.79 11.51 15.25
C ASP A 26 -4.21 12.32 14.00
N TYR A 27 -3.41 13.33 13.62
CA TYR A 27 -3.66 14.14 12.42
C TYR A 27 -3.38 13.37 11.13
N THR A 28 -2.25 12.70 11.06
CA THR A 28 -1.89 11.89 9.89
C THR A 28 -2.78 10.66 9.75
N ASP A 29 -3.18 10.07 10.87
CA ASP A 29 -4.08 8.93 10.95
C ASP A 29 -5.46 9.24 10.35
N GLY A 30 -6.05 10.37 10.75
CA GLY A 30 -7.34 10.81 10.21
C GLY A 30 -7.30 10.99 8.69
N LEU A 31 -6.21 11.57 8.16
CA LEU A 31 -6.01 11.76 6.71
C LEU A 31 -5.80 10.42 6.00
N ALA A 32 -4.90 9.59 6.53
CA ALA A 32 -4.55 8.29 5.94
C ALA A 32 -5.76 7.35 5.87
N MET A 33 -6.47 7.18 6.98
CA MET A 33 -7.65 6.31 7.04
C MET A 33 -8.76 6.79 6.10
N LYS A 34 -9.01 8.09 6.06
CA LYS A 34 -9.99 8.66 5.12
C LYS A 34 -9.57 8.40 3.66
N ALA A 35 -8.29 8.59 3.33
CA ALA A 35 -7.77 8.34 2.00
C ALA A 35 -7.94 6.87 1.59
N VAL A 36 -7.57 5.91 2.45
CA VAL A 36 -7.77 4.47 2.20
C VAL A 36 -9.24 4.17 1.87
N LYS A 37 -10.17 4.65 2.71
CA LYS A 37 -11.60 4.43 2.48
C LYS A 37 -12.08 5.01 1.14
N MET A 38 -11.66 6.23 0.82
CA MET A 38 -12.02 6.87 -0.44
C MET A 38 -11.52 6.09 -1.66
N VAL A 39 -10.31 5.51 -1.57
CA VAL A 39 -9.78 4.64 -2.63
C VAL A 39 -10.64 3.39 -2.80
N PHE A 40 -10.97 2.68 -1.72
CA PHE A 40 -11.83 1.50 -1.79
C PHE A 40 -13.21 1.79 -2.39
N GLU A 41 -13.79 2.94 -2.05
CA GLU A 41 -15.13 3.34 -2.51
C GLU A 41 -15.14 3.83 -3.95
N ASN A 42 -14.08 4.50 -4.43
CA ASN A 42 -14.15 5.26 -5.68
C ASN A 42 -13.19 4.79 -6.78
N LEU A 43 -12.08 4.11 -6.46
CA LEU A 43 -11.13 3.68 -7.48
C LEU A 43 -11.73 2.74 -8.53
N PRO A 44 -12.59 1.76 -8.19
CA PRO A 44 -13.23 0.91 -9.20
C PRO A 44 -14.04 1.72 -10.22
N SER A 45 -14.86 2.68 -9.78
CA SER A 45 -15.63 3.53 -10.68
C SER A 45 -14.75 4.47 -11.49
N ALA A 46 -13.76 5.09 -10.86
CA ALA A 46 -12.80 5.95 -11.55
C ALA A 46 -12.01 5.19 -12.64
N TYR A 47 -11.72 3.92 -12.41
CA TYR A 47 -11.07 3.03 -13.36
C TYR A 47 -11.99 2.63 -14.53
N GLU A 48 -13.18 2.14 -14.21
CA GLU A 48 -14.11 1.62 -15.24
C GLU A 48 -14.77 2.74 -16.01
N ASN A 49 -15.25 3.77 -15.35
CA ASN A 49 -16.16 4.78 -15.90
C ASN A 49 -15.68 6.23 -15.68
N GLY A 50 -14.38 6.44 -15.42
CA GLY A 50 -13.85 7.75 -15.03
C GLY A 50 -14.10 8.89 -16.03
N ALA A 51 -14.37 8.58 -17.31
CA ALA A 51 -14.75 9.60 -18.29
C ALA A 51 -16.17 10.17 -18.02
N ASN A 52 -17.05 9.40 -17.39
CA ASN A 52 -18.46 9.75 -17.14
C ASN A 52 -18.80 9.83 -15.65
N ASP A 53 -17.81 9.60 -14.76
CA ASP A 53 -17.97 9.71 -13.32
C ASP A 53 -16.99 10.77 -12.76
N PRO A 54 -17.31 12.07 -12.90
CA PRO A 54 -16.49 13.15 -12.39
C PRO A 54 -16.37 13.12 -10.87
N LYS A 55 -17.39 12.59 -10.16
CA LYS A 55 -17.37 12.49 -8.70
C LYS A 55 -16.31 11.47 -8.24
N ALA A 56 -16.28 10.28 -8.81
CA ALA A 56 -15.25 9.30 -8.46
C ALA A 56 -13.84 9.83 -8.74
N ARG A 57 -13.65 10.60 -9.82
CA ARG A 57 -12.36 11.24 -10.11
C ARG A 57 -11.99 12.33 -9.10
N GLU A 58 -12.94 13.15 -8.69
CA GLU A 58 -12.76 14.16 -7.65
C GLU A 58 -12.39 13.51 -6.31
N GLU A 59 -13.13 12.47 -5.91
CA GLU A 59 -12.84 11.72 -4.68
C GLU A 59 -11.44 11.08 -4.70
N MET A 60 -11.02 10.54 -5.85
CA MET A 60 -9.66 10.02 -6.00
C MET A 60 -8.59 11.10 -5.94
N ALA A 61 -8.84 12.30 -6.48
CA ALA A 61 -7.93 13.43 -6.36
C ALA A 61 -7.82 13.92 -4.90
N ASN A 62 -8.95 13.99 -4.18
CA ASN A 62 -8.98 14.32 -2.76
C ASN A 62 -8.25 13.25 -1.92
N ALA A 63 -8.47 11.96 -2.20
CA ALA A 63 -7.75 10.87 -1.53
C ALA A 63 -6.24 10.98 -1.73
N SER A 64 -5.80 11.30 -2.95
CA SER A 64 -4.38 11.52 -3.27
C SER A 64 -3.79 12.68 -2.46
N CYS A 65 -4.51 13.80 -2.37
CA CYS A 65 -4.08 14.95 -1.59
C CYS A 65 -3.98 14.60 -0.09
N MET A 66 -4.98 13.90 0.45
CA MET A 66 -4.99 13.49 1.87
C MET A 66 -3.87 12.51 2.20
N ALA A 67 -3.63 11.51 1.36
CA ALA A 67 -2.51 10.59 1.49
C ALA A 67 -1.17 11.34 1.41
N GLY A 68 -1.06 12.31 0.49
CA GLY A 68 0.10 13.20 0.36
C GLY A 68 0.39 13.98 1.65
N MET A 69 -0.62 14.58 2.25
CA MET A 69 -0.47 15.29 3.52
C MET A 69 -0.11 14.34 4.68
N ALA A 70 -0.65 13.13 4.68
CA ALA A 70 -0.33 12.12 5.70
C ALA A 70 1.15 11.72 5.63
N PHE A 71 1.62 11.24 4.48
CA PHE A 71 2.99 10.75 4.36
C PHE A 71 4.04 11.87 4.41
N ALA A 72 3.72 13.08 4.00
CA ALA A 72 4.63 14.22 4.12
C ALA A 72 5.00 14.53 5.59
N ASN A 73 4.18 14.10 6.53
CA ASN A 73 4.39 14.30 7.97
C ASN A 73 4.76 13.00 8.71
N ALA A 74 4.20 11.84 8.30
CA ALA A 74 4.45 10.56 8.94
C ALA A 74 5.54 9.73 8.23
N PHE A 75 5.95 10.11 7.01
CA PHE A 75 6.86 9.36 6.14
C PHE A 75 6.29 8.08 5.54
N LEU A 76 7.14 7.35 4.81
CA LEU A 76 6.83 6.11 4.11
C LEU A 76 7.74 4.98 4.56
N GLY A 77 7.27 3.76 4.41
CA GLY A 77 7.95 2.56 4.85
C GLY A 77 8.73 1.82 3.75
N VAL A 78 8.92 0.53 3.98
CA VAL A 78 9.74 -0.34 3.14
C VAL A 78 9.12 -0.63 1.77
N CYS A 79 7.78 -0.54 1.64
CA CYS A 79 7.12 -0.77 0.35
C CYS A 79 7.60 0.22 -0.71
N HIS A 80 7.58 1.50 -0.40
CA HIS A 80 8.09 2.54 -1.30
C HIS A 80 9.59 2.43 -1.55
N SER A 81 10.38 2.08 -0.52
CA SER A 81 11.82 1.85 -0.70
C SER A 81 12.10 0.74 -1.70
N MET A 82 11.39 -0.39 -1.60
CA MET A 82 11.51 -1.51 -2.55
C MET A 82 10.96 -1.14 -3.94
N ALA A 83 9.84 -0.42 -4.00
CA ALA A 83 9.23 0.00 -5.26
C ALA A 83 10.16 0.93 -6.07
N HIS A 84 10.92 1.80 -5.41
CA HIS A 84 11.94 2.64 -6.07
C HIS A 84 13.01 1.78 -6.74
N LYS A 85 13.47 0.70 -6.09
CA LYS A 85 14.46 -0.22 -6.67
C LYS A 85 13.90 -0.97 -7.88
N LEU A 86 12.68 -1.49 -7.76
CA LEU A 86 12.00 -2.13 -8.91
C LEU A 86 11.82 -1.18 -10.08
N GLY A 87 11.50 0.08 -9.83
CA GLY A 87 11.42 1.11 -10.85
C GLY A 87 12.77 1.39 -11.51
N ALA A 88 13.83 1.53 -10.71
CA ALA A 88 15.17 1.85 -11.18
C ALA A 88 15.79 0.72 -12.01
N TYR A 89 15.70 -0.52 -11.56
CA TYR A 89 16.35 -1.68 -12.20
C TYR A 89 15.50 -2.31 -13.31
N HIS A 90 14.18 -2.34 -13.14
CA HIS A 90 13.27 -3.08 -14.03
C HIS A 90 12.26 -2.19 -14.76
N HIS A 91 12.36 -0.88 -14.61
CA HIS A 91 11.49 0.10 -15.28
C HIS A 91 9.99 -0.10 -15.03
N LEU A 92 9.62 -0.71 -13.88
CA LEU A 92 8.23 -0.83 -13.49
C LEU A 92 7.66 0.55 -13.15
N PRO A 93 6.44 0.88 -13.62
CA PRO A 93 5.75 2.08 -13.17
C PRO A 93 5.60 2.07 -11.64
N HIS A 94 5.86 3.21 -11.00
CA HIS A 94 5.94 3.32 -9.53
C HIS A 94 4.72 2.72 -8.81
N GLY A 95 3.51 3.12 -9.19
CA GLY A 95 2.29 2.58 -8.56
C GLY A 95 2.04 1.10 -8.83
N VAL A 96 2.58 0.54 -9.94
CA VAL A 96 2.56 -0.90 -10.20
C VAL A 96 3.52 -1.62 -9.26
N ALA A 97 4.74 -1.09 -9.10
CA ALA A 97 5.72 -1.67 -8.17
C ALA A 97 5.17 -1.70 -6.73
N ASN A 98 4.59 -0.60 -6.26
CA ASN A 98 3.92 -0.55 -4.96
C ASN A 98 2.75 -1.55 -4.86
N ALA A 99 1.93 -1.66 -5.90
CA ALA A 99 0.81 -2.60 -5.92
C ALA A 99 1.25 -4.08 -5.82
N LEU A 100 2.38 -4.42 -6.41
CA LEU A 100 2.94 -5.78 -6.35
C LEU A 100 3.50 -6.13 -4.97
N LEU A 101 3.97 -5.14 -4.22
CA LEU A 101 4.69 -5.33 -2.96
C LEU A 101 3.81 -5.19 -1.72
N ILE A 102 2.78 -4.35 -1.75
CA ILE A 102 2.11 -3.86 -0.53
C ILE A 102 1.60 -4.98 0.37
N THR A 103 0.97 -6.01 -0.15
CA THR A 103 0.39 -7.07 0.68
C THR A 103 1.45 -7.93 1.35
N GLU A 104 2.57 -8.20 0.68
CA GLU A 104 3.70 -8.94 1.28
C GLU A 104 4.44 -8.08 2.31
N VAL A 105 4.61 -6.79 2.05
CA VAL A 105 5.17 -5.84 3.03
C VAL A 105 4.28 -5.75 4.27
N MET A 106 2.96 -5.70 4.10
CA MET A 106 2.03 -5.72 5.23
C MET A 106 2.17 -7.00 6.07
N ARG A 107 2.32 -8.17 5.42
CA ARG A 107 2.58 -9.45 6.12
C ARG A 107 3.88 -9.40 6.92
N PHE A 108 4.94 -8.89 6.31
CA PHE A 108 6.23 -8.73 6.97
C PHE A 108 6.14 -7.80 8.19
N ASN A 109 5.49 -6.64 8.03
CA ASN A 109 5.34 -5.64 9.08
C ASN A 109 4.42 -6.09 10.23
N ALA A 110 3.45 -6.97 9.96
CA ALA A 110 2.53 -7.51 10.96
C ALA A 110 3.14 -8.65 11.80
N SER A 111 4.41 -9.01 11.55
CA SER A 111 5.09 -10.05 12.31
C SER A 111 5.33 -9.64 13.76
N ASP A 112 5.01 -10.51 14.70
CA ASP A 112 5.26 -10.33 16.14
C ASP A 112 6.75 -10.29 16.51
N ARG A 113 7.61 -10.78 15.62
CA ARG A 113 9.06 -10.87 15.83
C ARG A 113 9.80 -10.41 14.57
N PRO A 114 9.91 -9.11 14.33
CA PRO A 114 10.71 -8.61 13.23
C PRO A 114 12.16 -9.07 13.40
N ALA A 115 12.77 -9.57 12.32
CA ALA A 115 14.12 -10.15 12.31
C ALA A 115 15.22 -9.14 12.73
N LYS A 116 14.96 -7.85 12.57
CA LYS A 116 15.81 -6.75 13.05
C LYS A 116 14.94 -5.73 13.76
N MET A 117 15.09 -5.67 15.07
CA MET A 117 14.62 -4.53 15.84
C MET A 117 15.55 -3.36 15.55
N GLY A 118 14.99 -2.22 15.17
CA GLY A 118 15.73 -0.99 15.06
C GLY A 118 16.26 -0.53 16.42
N THR A 119 17.17 0.43 16.41
CA THR A 119 17.73 1.03 17.64
C THR A 119 16.78 1.97 18.37
N PHE A 120 15.55 2.11 17.86
CA PHE A 120 14.55 3.04 18.41
C PHE A 120 13.64 2.33 19.41
N PRO A 121 13.41 2.92 20.60
CA PRO A 121 12.60 2.32 21.68
C PRO A 121 11.18 1.92 21.27
N GLN A 122 10.57 2.59 20.30
CA GLN A 122 9.22 2.28 19.79
C GLN A 122 9.10 0.91 19.13
N TYR A 123 10.22 0.28 18.74
CA TYR A 123 10.22 -1.09 18.22
C TYR A 123 10.21 -2.16 19.30
N GLU A 124 10.38 -1.78 20.59
CA GLU A 124 10.30 -2.72 21.70
C GLU A 124 8.91 -3.35 21.85
N TYR A 125 7.89 -2.60 21.48
CA TYR A 125 6.49 -3.02 21.54
C TYR A 125 5.81 -2.84 20.19
N PRO A 126 6.06 -3.73 19.22
CA PRO A 126 5.45 -3.63 17.89
C PRO A 126 3.93 -3.78 17.98
N HIS A 127 3.18 -2.88 17.36
CA HIS A 127 1.72 -2.86 17.33
C HIS A 127 1.15 -2.69 15.90
N THR A 128 1.95 -3.03 14.91
CA THR A 128 1.58 -2.82 13.51
C THR A 128 0.38 -3.69 13.09
N LEU A 129 0.28 -4.91 13.63
CA LEU A 129 -0.89 -5.77 13.38
C LEU A 129 -2.18 -5.09 13.87
N GLU A 130 -2.18 -4.51 15.07
CA GLU A 130 -3.33 -3.78 15.62
C GLU A 130 -3.71 -2.60 14.73
N ARG A 131 -2.74 -1.86 14.23
CA ARG A 131 -2.97 -0.74 13.29
C ARG A 131 -3.62 -1.21 11.97
N TYR A 132 -3.22 -2.35 11.43
CA TYR A 132 -3.90 -2.93 10.27
C TYR A 132 -5.32 -3.42 10.61
N VAL A 133 -5.53 -3.93 11.82
CA VAL A 133 -6.87 -4.33 12.28
C VAL A 133 -7.79 -3.12 12.44
N GLU A 134 -7.29 -2.00 12.96
CA GLU A 134 -8.03 -0.72 13.01
C GLU A 134 -8.43 -0.26 11.60
N CYS A 135 -7.52 -0.38 10.61
CA CYS A 135 -7.83 -0.11 9.21
C CYS A 135 -8.94 -1.03 8.69
N ALA A 136 -8.87 -2.33 8.97
CA ALA A 136 -9.92 -3.28 8.61
C ALA A 136 -11.27 -2.91 9.22
N ASP A 137 -11.30 -2.60 10.51
CA ASP A 137 -12.52 -2.20 11.22
C ASP A 137 -13.12 -0.91 10.64
N PHE A 138 -12.30 0.08 10.32
CA PHE A 138 -12.73 1.33 9.69
C PHE A 138 -13.35 1.11 8.30
N LEU A 139 -12.84 0.14 7.55
CA LEU A 139 -13.40 -0.28 6.26
C LEU A 139 -14.62 -1.19 6.41
N GLY A 140 -14.97 -1.60 7.64
CA GLY A 140 -16.08 -2.52 7.90
C GLY A 140 -15.77 -3.99 7.62
N ILE A 141 -14.49 -4.32 7.43
CA ILE A 141 -14.02 -5.70 7.20
C ILE A 141 -14.09 -6.48 8.50
N LYS A 142 -14.75 -7.63 8.48
CA LYS A 142 -15.00 -8.47 9.66
C LYS A 142 -14.01 -9.63 9.74
N GLY A 143 -13.85 -10.19 10.92
CA GLY A 143 -13.08 -11.39 11.22
C GLY A 143 -13.33 -11.80 12.68
N ARG A 144 -13.10 -13.07 13.01
CA ARG A 144 -13.32 -13.63 14.36
C ARG A 144 -12.26 -13.20 15.38
N ASN A 145 -11.10 -12.80 14.87
CA ASN A 145 -9.95 -12.33 15.65
C ASN A 145 -9.10 -11.38 14.81
N ASN A 146 -8.07 -10.78 15.40
CA ASN A 146 -7.19 -9.83 14.75
C ASN A 146 -6.49 -10.41 13.51
N GLN A 147 -6.00 -11.64 13.59
CA GLN A 147 -5.32 -12.30 12.48
C GLN A 147 -6.28 -12.50 11.29
N GLU A 148 -7.49 -12.96 11.54
CA GLU A 148 -8.48 -13.14 10.47
C GLU A 148 -8.93 -11.80 9.85
N LYS A 149 -9.10 -10.75 10.66
CA LYS A 149 -9.37 -9.41 10.14
C LYS A 149 -8.25 -8.91 9.24
N PHE A 150 -7.01 -9.10 9.66
CA PHE A 150 -5.84 -8.74 8.88
C PHE A 150 -5.78 -9.49 7.55
N GLU A 151 -5.96 -10.82 7.56
CA GLU A 151 -6.00 -11.62 6.32
C GLU A 151 -7.16 -11.18 5.40
N ASN A 152 -8.31 -10.84 5.96
CA ASN A 152 -9.45 -10.33 5.20
C ASN A 152 -9.17 -8.92 4.62
N LEU A 153 -8.40 -8.09 5.31
CA LEU A 153 -7.92 -6.80 4.76
C LEU A 153 -7.00 -7.03 3.56
N LEU A 154 -6.04 -7.95 3.68
CA LEU A 154 -5.15 -8.29 2.56
C LEU A 154 -5.94 -8.83 1.36
N ALA A 155 -6.92 -9.72 1.62
CA ALA A 155 -7.79 -10.23 0.57
C ALA A 155 -8.61 -9.12 -0.11
N ALA A 156 -9.12 -8.15 0.64
CA ALA A 156 -9.84 -7.01 0.09
C ALA A 156 -8.94 -6.12 -0.78
N ILE A 157 -7.68 -5.93 -0.39
CA ILE A 157 -6.69 -5.20 -1.20
C ILE A 157 -6.40 -5.95 -2.50
N GLU A 158 -6.19 -7.27 -2.43
CA GLU A 158 -5.97 -8.09 -3.63
C GLU A 158 -7.18 -8.09 -4.57
N GLU A 159 -8.40 -8.13 -4.02
CA GLU A 159 -9.62 -8.01 -4.81
C GLU A 159 -9.72 -6.64 -5.50
N LEU A 160 -9.38 -5.56 -4.79
CA LEU A 160 -9.35 -4.21 -5.36
C LEU A 160 -8.33 -4.12 -6.51
N LYS A 161 -7.11 -4.63 -6.30
CA LYS A 161 -6.06 -4.71 -7.33
C LYS A 161 -6.54 -5.45 -8.57
N ALA A 162 -7.18 -6.60 -8.39
CA ALA A 162 -7.74 -7.38 -9.48
C ALA A 162 -8.85 -6.62 -10.24
N LYS A 163 -9.76 -5.96 -9.53
CA LYS A 163 -10.85 -5.15 -10.13
C LYS A 163 -10.33 -4.03 -11.03
N VAL A 164 -9.17 -3.45 -10.70
CA VAL A 164 -8.57 -2.36 -11.48
C VAL A 164 -7.46 -2.83 -12.42
N GLY A 165 -7.36 -4.13 -12.66
CA GLY A 165 -6.50 -4.71 -13.70
C GLY A 165 -5.01 -4.72 -13.35
N ILE A 166 -4.64 -4.66 -12.07
CA ILE A 166 -3.26 -4.92 -11.64
C ILE A 166 -2.97 -6.41 -11.80
N LYS A 167 -1.88 -6.73 -12.47
CA LYS A 167 -1.42 -8.10 -12.67
C LYS A 167 -0.76 -8.63 -11.39
N LYS A 168 -0.67 -9.97 -11.28
CA LYS A 168 -0.25 -10.62 -10.03
C LYS A 168 1.27 -10.69 -9.84
N THR A 169 2.03 -10.71 -10.93
CA THR A 169 3.48 -10.95 -10.88
C THR A 169 4.26 -9.91 -11.68
N ILE A 170 5.52 -9.69 -11.30
CA ILE A 170 6.45 -8.83 -12.04
C ILE A 170 6.72 -9.36 -13.46
N GLN A 171 6.70 -10.67 -13.66
CA GLN A 171 6.89 -11.32 -14.96
C GLN A 171 5.79 -10.92 -15.95
N GLU A 172 4.54 -10.79 -15.51
CA GLU A 172 3.44 -10.36 -16.36
C GLU A 172 3.60 -8.90 -16.84
N TYR A 173 4.47 -8.11 -16.20
CA TYR A 173 4.88 -6.78 -16.62
C TYR A 173 6.15 -6.78 -17.48
N GLY A 174 6.68 -7.97 -17.83
CA GLY A 174 7.80 -8.13 -18.72
C GLY A 174 9.17 -8.15 -18.04
N VAL A 175 9.21 -8.24 -16.72
CA VAL A 175 10.48 -8.39 -15.98
C VAL A 175 11.02 -9.80 -16.20
N ASP A 176 12.26 -9.89 -16.68
CA ASP A 176 12.97 -11.15 -16.87
C ASP A 176 13.41 -11.73 -15.52
N GLU A 177 13.05 -12.97 -15.25
CA GLU A 177 13.32 -13.65 -13.97
C GLU A 177 14.82 -13.76 -13.68
N LYS A 178 15.61 -14.11 -14.69
CA LYS A 178 17.06 -14.25 -14.50
C LYS A 178 17.69 -12.90 -14.17
N TYR A 179 17.36 -11.86 -14.93
CA TYR A 179 17.86 -10.52 -14.69
C TYR A 179 17.43 -9.99 -13.31
N PHE A 180 16.20 -10.28 -12.87
CA PHE A 180 15.73 -9.94 -11.54
C PHE A 180 16.58 -10.59 -10.45
N LEU A 181 16.83 -11.90 -10.56
CA LEU A 181 17.65 -12.63 -9.58
C LEU A 181 19.12 -12.17 -9.59
N ASP A 182 19.68 -11.91 -10.76
CA ASP A 182 21.06 -11.42 -10.91
C ASP A 182 21.26 -10.03 -10.28
N THR A 183 20.22 -9.20 -10.21
CA THR A 183 20.27 -7.82 -9.65
C THR A 183 19.74 -7.72 -8.22
N LEU A 184 19.21 -8.79 -7.64
CA LEU A 184 18.52 -8.77 -6.36
C LEU A 184 19.42 -8.29 -5.20
N ASP A 185 20.63 -8.83 -5.11
CA ASP A 185 21.58 -8.47 -4.04
C ASP A 185 21.95 -6.97 -4.12
N GLU A 186 22.21 -6.47 -5.34
CA GLU A 186 22.51 -5.05 -5.55
C GLU A 186 21.35 -4.14 -5.17
N MET A 187 20.11 -4.55 -5.47
CA MET A 187 18.91 -3.82 -5.08
C MET A 187 18.74 -3.74 -3.55
N VAL A 188 19.17 -4.77 -2.82
CA VAL A 188 19.02 -4.83 -1.35
C VAL A 188 20.14 -4.08 -0.62
N GLU A 189 21.37 -4.04 -1.17
CA GLU A 189 22.52 -3.41 -0.54
C GLU A 189 22.50 -1.87 -0.58
N GLN A 190 21.72 -1.25 -1.45
CA GLN A 190 21.56 0.21 -1.60
C GLN A 190 20.40 0.76 -0.78
#